data_4e583d7c7f45101ef15f5a42a62f440f
#
_entry.id   4e583d7c7f45101ef15f5a42a62f440f
#
_cell.length_a   1.000
_cell.length_b   1.000
_cell.length_c   1.000
_cell.angle_alpha   90.00
_cell.angle_beta   90.00
_cell.angle_gamma   90.00
#
_symmetry.space_group_name_H-M   'P 1'
#
loop_
_entity.id
_entity.type
_entity.pdbx_description
1 polymer ?
#
loop_
_entity_poly.entity_id
_entity_poly.type
_entity_poly.pdbx_seq_one_letter_code
_entity_poly.pdbx_strand_id
1 'polypeptide(L)'
;MEALIVSGGHLDEEFAVSHMRQYSFDMTIAVDSGMGFFYRQNRMPHYIVGDFDSVKPEILESFRNRTETDASESFQELQLQSTESADFEKQPEQRQKKPVILQFQPEKDETDTEIAIRTAISQGCDTIHILGATGTRVDHMMGNIHLLGMAMEQGVSCLLLDKYNRIRMINRGLVLKKEEQYGNYVSLLPFTPQVTGLTLTGFKYPLNDYTMECYHSLGVSNEITAEQAEISFQDGVLLVVESRD
;
A
#
# COMPACT_ATOMS: atom_id res chain seq x y z
N MET A 1 4.22 9.71 10.28
CA MET A 1 3.60 10.21 9.01
C MET A 1 3.21 9.02 8.16
N GLU A 2 2.01 9.08 7.56
CA GLU A 2 1.50 8.00 6.71
C GLU A 2 1.58 8.36 5.22
N ALA A 3 2.10 7.45 4.40
CA ALA A 3 2.16 7.60 2.95
C ALA A 3 1.25 6.62 2.21
N LEU A 4 0.63 7.10 1.13
CA LEU A 4 -0.03 6.28 0.13
C LEU A 4 0.78 6.30 -1.16
N ILE A 5 1.18 5.13 -1.64
CA ILE A 5 1.79 4.94 -2.96
C ILE A 5 0.78 4.22 -3.85
N VAL A 6 0.51 4.77 -5.03
CA VAL A 6 -0.29 4.10 -6.06
C VAL A 6 0.63 3.72 -7.21
N SER A 7 0.92 2.42 -7.32
CA SER A 7 1.78 1.85 -8.34
C SER A 7 1.04 1.57 -9.65
N GLY A 8 1.79 1.30 -10.73
CA GLY A 8 1.26 1.17 -12.09
C GLY A 8 0.61 -0.17 -12.43
N GLY A 9 0.47 -1.11 -11.49
CA GLY A 9 -0.19 -2.40 -11.73
C GLY A 9 -1.72 -2.32 -11.73
N HIS A 10 -2.38 -3.48 -11.72
CA HIS A 10 -3.85 -3.53 -11.65
C HIS A 10 -4.37 -2.92 -10.36
N LEU A 11 -5.32 -2.00 -10.47
CA LEU A 11 -5.93 -1.29 -9.34
C LEU A 11 -7.45 -1.40 -9.42
N ASP A 12 -8.08 -1.95 -8.37
CA ASP A 12 -9.53 -1.81 -8.16
C ASP A 12 -9.78 -0.38 -7.64
N GLU A 13 -10.40 0.45 -8.48
CA GLU A 13 -10.60 1.88 -8.16
C GLU A 13 -11.59 2.11 -7.03
N GLU A 14 -12.64 1.29 -6.91
CA GLU A 14 -13.62 1.41 -5.83
C GLU A 14 -12.96 1.13 -4.49
N PHE A 15 -12.14 0.08 -4.44
CA PHE A 15 -11.32 -0.23 -3.28
C PHE A 15 -10.36 0.91 -2.94
N ALA A 16 -9.61 1.42 -3.93
CA ALA A 16 -8.64 2.49 -3.72
C ALA A 16 -9.29 3.77 -3.18
N VAL A 17 -10.43 4.17 -3.72
CA VAL A 17 -11.21 5.32 -3.24
C VAL A 17 -11.72 5.09 -1.81
N SER A 18 -12.25 3.90 -1.53
CA SER A 18 -12.70 3.53 -0.18
C SER A 18 -11.56 3.58 0.82
N HIS A 19 -10.39 3.04 0.46
CA HIS A 19 -9.19 3.05 1.28
C HIS A 19 -8.72 4.48 1.59
N MET A 20 -8.70 5.36 0.58
CA MET A 20 -8.36 6.79 0.78
C MET A 20 -9.39 7.58 1.61
N ARG A 21 -10.60 7.08 1.77
CA ARG A 21 -11.60 7.68 2.68
C ARG A 21 -11.46 7.18 4.11
N GLN A 22 -11.03 5.93 4.25
CA GLN A 22 -10.86 5.29 5.55
C GLN A 22 -9.60 5.77 6.29
N TYR A 23 -8.53 6.08 5.54
CA TYR A 23 -7.22 6.47 6.09
C TYR A 23 -6.88 7.92 5.68
N SER A 24 -6.21 8.63 6.58
CA SER A 24 -5.67 9.97 6.31
C SER A 24 -4.19 9.85 6.00
N PHE A 25 -3.79 10.29 4.81
CA PHE A 25 -2.40 10.22 4.36
C PHE A 25 -1.77 11.61 4.36
N ASP A 26 -0.62 11.75 5.05
CA ASP A 26 0.19 12.96 5.04
C ASP A 26 0.89 13.17 3.69
N MET A 27 1.15 12.05 2.98
CA MET A 27 1.84 12.03 1.71
C MET A 27 1.18 11.07 0.72
N THR A 28 1.11 11.48 -0.55
CA THR A 28 0.65 10.62 -1.65
C THR A 28 1.67 10.62 -2.78
N ILE A 29 1.98 9.45 -3.32
CA ILE A 29 2.95 9.25 -4.40
C ILE A 29 2.29 8.46 -5.52
N ALA A 30 2.33 8.99 -6.74
CA ALA A 30 1.92 8.28 -7.94
C ALA A 30 3.15 7.69 -8.64
N VAL A 31 3.10 6.42 -9.00
CA VAL A 31 4.18 5.71 -9.71
C VAL A 31 3.70 5.33 -11.08
N ASP A 32 4.37 5.81 -12.12
CA ASP A 32 4.06 5.56 -13.55
C ASP A 32 2.57 5.70 -13.86
N SER A 33 1.96 4.65 -14.43
CA SER A 33 0.53 4.63 -14.77
C SER A 33 -0.40 4.78 -13.56
N GLY A 34 0.10 4.64 -12.32
CA GLY A 34 -0.65 4.95 -11.09
C GLY A 34 -1.09 6.42 -11.01
N MET A 35 -0.40 7.34 -11.73
CA MET A 35 -0.87 8.74 -11.83
C MET A 35 -2.24 8.85 -12.51
N GLY A 36 -2.62 7.88 -13.36
CA GLY A 36 -3.93 7.84 -13.98
C GLY A 36 -5.08 7.74 -12.98
N PHE A 37 -4.86 7.07 -11.85
CA PHE A 37 -5.84 7.04 -10.75
C PHE A 37 -6.05 8.44 -10.17
N PHE A 38 -4.99 9.15 -9.80
CA PHE A 38 -5.10 10.51 -9.27
C PHE A 38 -5.76 11.48 -10.27
N TYR A 39 -5.43 11.34 -11.57
CA TYR A 39 -6.05 12.12 -12.64
C TYR A 39 -7.57 11.91 -12.70
N ARG A 40 -8.04 10.65 -12.73
CA ARG A 40 -9.48 10.33 -12.77
C ARG A 40 -10.23 10.75 -11.51
N GLN A 41 -9.54 10.73 -10.34
CA GLN A 41 -10.10 11.19 -9.08
C GLN A 41 -10.00 12.71 -8.87
N ASN A 42 -9.50 13.44 -9.88
CA ASN A 42 -9.22 14.89 -9.80
C ASN A 42 -8.41 15.28 -8.55
N ARG A 43 -7.45 14.42 -8.16
CA ARG A 43 -6.58 14.64 -7.00
C ARG A 43 -5.14 14.90 -7.46
N MET A 44 -4.42 15.70 -6.66
CA MET A 44 -3.01 16.00 -6.90
C MET A 44 -2.16 15.14 -5.94
N PRO A 45 -1.27 14.26 -6.42
CA PRO A 45 -0.31 13.60 -5.55
C PRO A 45 0.78 14.58 -5.11
N HIS A 46 1.47 14.29 -4.01
CA HIS A 46 2.64 15.09 -3.57
C HIS A 46 3.86 14.81 -4.44
N TYR A 47 4.03 13.57 -4.87
CA TYR A 47 5.12 13.13 -5.74
C TYR A 47 4.59 12.31 -6.90
N ILE A 48 5.27 12.44 -8.04
CA ILE A 48 5.08 11.56 -9.21
C ILE A 48 6.46 11.00 -9.55
N VAL A 49 6.57 9.67 -9.62
CA VAL A 49 7.83 8.94 -9.82
C VAL A 49 7.70 8.03 -11.02
N GLY A 50 8.67 8.01 -11.92
CA GLY A 50 8.69 7.08 -13.05
C GLY A 50 9.54 7.55 -14.22
N ASP A 51 9.61 6.72 -15.26
CA ASP A 51 10.15 7.07 -16.59
C ASP A 51 9.05 7.61 -17.52
N PHE A 52 7.79 7.28 -17.21
CA PHE A 52 6.55 7.72 -17.89
C PHE A 52 6.38 7.19 -19.31
N ASP A 53 7.11 6.15 -19.71
CA ASP A 53 7.03 5.54 -21.03
C ASP A 53 5.68 4.89 -21.33
N SER A 54 5.03 4.38 -20.28
CA SER A 54 3.71 3.73 -20.32
C SER A 54 2.53 4.69 -20.07
N VAL A 55 2.81 5.98 -19.81
CA VAL A 55 1.81 6.97 -19.43
C VAL A 55 1.33 7.78 -20.63
N LYS A 56 0.02 8.02 -20.73
CA LYS A 56 -0.52 8.92 -21.76
C LYS A 56 0.01 10.34 -21.55
N PRO A 57 0.61 10.97 -22.58
CA PRO A 57 1.20 12.31 -22.46
C PRO A 57 0.25 13.36 -21.85
N GLU A 58 -1.04 13.31 -22.20
CA GLU A 58 -2.07 14.21 -21.69
C GLU A 58 -2.22 14.19 -20.17
N ILE A 59 -2.05 13.00 -19.55
CA ILE A 59 -2.13 12.85 -18.09
C ILE A 59 -0.92 13.53 -17.42
N LEU A 60 0.29 13.25 -17.91
CA LEU A 60 1.51 13.86 -17.38
C LEU A 60 1.50 15.39 -17.55
N GLU A 61 1.07 15.87 -18.72
CA GLU A 61 0.95 17.31 -18.98
C GLU A 61 -0.08 17.98 -18.07
N SER A 62 -1.19 17.31 -17.76
CA SER A 62 -2.20 17.86 -16.84
C SER A 62 -1.61 18.14 -15.46
N PHE A 63 -0.71 17.28 -14.95
CA PHE A 63 -0.03 17.52 -13.67
C PHE A 63 1.06 18.59 -13.74
N ARG A 64 1.75 18.73 -14.89
CA ARG A 64 2.74 19.78 -15.12
C ARG A 64 2.13 21.17 -15.23
N ASN A 65 0.93 21.27 -15.86
CA ASN A 65 0.30 22.51 -16.24
C ASN A 65 -0.75 23.00 -15.24
N ARG A 66 -1.21 22.18 -14.29
CA ARG A 66 -2.18 22.61 -13.26
C ARG A 66 -1.61 23.77 -12.45
N THR A 67 -2.29 24.92 -12.55
CA THR A 67 -2.06 26.09 -11.69
C THR A 67 -2.99 26.03 -10.50
N GLU A 68 -2.68 26.75 -9.41
CA GLU A 68 -3.49 26.78 -8.16
C GLU A 68 -4.96 27.25 -8.40
N THR A 69 -5.25 27.87 -9.53
CA THR A 69 -6.57 28.38 -9.95
C THR A 69 -7.50 27.30 -10.51
N ASP A 70 -6.95 26.25 -11.16
CA ASP A 70 -7.77 25.26 -11.87
C ASP A 70 -8.47 24.26 -10.93
N ALA A 71 -8.01 24.15 -9.70
CA ALA A 71 -8.60 23.25 -8.70
C ALA A 71 -9.93 23.79 -8.12
N SER A 72 -10.15 25.10 -8.16
CA SER A 72 -11.36 25.74 -7.60
C SER A 72 -12.53 25.79 -8.60
N GLU A 73 -12.25 25.86 -9.91
CA GLU A 73 -13.30 25.98 -10.93
C GLU A 73 -13.98 24.62 -11.22
N SER A 74 -13.22 23.51 -11.21
CA SER A 74 -13.80 22.17 -11.46
C SER A 74 -14.72 21.68 -10.33
N PHE A 75 -14.57 22.19 -9.10
CA PHE A 75 -15.47 21.88 -7.99
C PHE A 75 -16.83 22.58 -8.11
N GLN A 76 -16.90 23.77 -8.75
CA GLN A 76 -18.15 24.49 -8.94
C GLN A 76 -19.02 23.90 -10.06
N GLU A 77 -18.43 23.34 -11.12
CA GLU A 77 -19.19 22.69 -12.20
C GLU A 77 -19.81 21.35 -11.80
N LEU A 78 -19.16 20.59 -10.88
CA LEU A 78 -19.69 19.31 -10.38
C LEU A 78 -20.82 19.48 -9.33
N GLN A 79 -20.88 20.62 -8.63
CA GLN A 79 -21.97 20.91 -7.68
C GLN A 79 -23.29 21.31 -8.35
N LEU A 80 -23.29 21.73 -9.61
CA LEU A 80 -24.50 22.11 -10.35
C LEU A 80 -25.28 20.92 -10.91
N GLN A 81 -24.75 19.69 -10.85
CA GLN A 81 -25.39 18.49 -11.40
C GLN A 81 -25.91 17.47 -10.36
N SER A 82 -25.70 17.69 -9.07
CA SER A 82 -26.20 16.80 -8.02
C SER A 82 -26.97 17.58 -6.95
N THR A 83 -28.26 17.80 -7.19
CA THR A 83 -29.21 18.10 -6.13
C THR A 83 -29.71 16.79 -5.56
N GLU A 84 -29.11 16.32 -4.45
CA GLU A 84 -29.80 15.65 -3.35
C GLU A 84 -28.83 15.40 -2.20
N SER A 85 -29.19 15.99 -1.09
CA SER A 85 -28.75 15.92 0.30
C SER A 85 -27.80 14.81 0.75
N ALA A 86 -26.58 15.17 1.18
CA ALA A 86 -25.90 14.60 2.36
C ALA A 86 -24.94 15.67 2.92
N ASP A 87 -25.07 15.97 4.22
CA ASP A 87 -24.21 16.89 4.96
C ASP A 87 -22.75 16.40 4.92
N PHE A 88 -21.95 17.08 4.09
CA PHE A 88 -20.50 16.89 4.05
C PHE A 88 -19.85 17.95 4.93
N GLU A 89 -19.35 17.57 6.09
CA GLU A 89 -18.37 18.38 6.82
C GLU A 89 -17.16 18.63 5.92
N LYS A 90 -16.96 19.91 5.58
CA LYS A 90 -15.81 20.37 4.80
C LYS A 90 -14.54 20.14 5.61
N GLN A 91 -13.72 19.18 5.21
CA GLN A 91 -12.32 19.15 5.63
C GLN A 91 -11.64 20.41 5.09
N PRO A 92 -10.73 21.07 5.85
CA PRO A 92 -10.07 22.28 5.42
C PRO A 92 -9.30 22.04 4.11
N GLU A 93 -9.57 22.83 3.08
CA GLU A 93 -8.87 22.82 1.80
C GLU A 93 -7.38 23.07 2.05
N GLN A 94 -6.58 22.02 2.08
CA GLN A 94 -5.13 22.15 1.97
C GLN A 94 -4.87 22.63 0.53
N ARG A 95 -4.32 23.84 0.39
CA ARG A 95 -3.80 24.37 -0.89
C ARG A 95 -2.81 23.34 -1.46
N GLN A 96 -3.25 22.57 -2.44
CA GLN A 96 -2.44 21.53 -3.04
C GLN A 96 -1.33 22.19 -3.87
N LYS A 97 -0.11 22.13 -3.37
CA LYS A 97 1.10 22.53 -4.12
C LYS A 97 1.25 21.61 -5.34
N LYS A 98 1.89 22.12 -6.41
CA LYS A 98 2.26 21.29 -7.57
C LYS A 98 3.02 20.03 -7.11
N PRO A 99 2.82 18.87 -7.76
CA PRO A 99 3.56 17.66 -7.41
C PRO A 99 5.05 17.84 -7.72
N VAL A 100 5.89 17.22 -6.93
CA VAL A 100 7.30 17.05 -7.25
C VAL A 100 7.40 15.88 -8.23
N ILE A 101 7.87 16.14 -9.46
CA ILE A 101 8.02 15.12 -10.50
C ILE A 101 9.46 14.62 -10.48
N LEU A 102 9.65 13.35 -10.15
CA LEU A 102 10.92 12.64 -10.15
C LEU A 102 10.97 11.74 -11.39
N GLN A 103 11.53 12.28 -12.48
CA GLN A 103 11.66 11.54 -13.74
C GLN A 103 13.05 10.87 -13.80
N PHE A 104 13.06 9.58 -14.12
CA PHE A 104 14.26 8.76 -14.21
C PHE A 104 14.43 8.19 -15.62
N GLN A 105 15.66 7.77 -15.93
CA GLN A 105 15.91 7.00 -17.16
C GLN A 105 15.37 5.57 -16.97
N PRO A 106 14.92 4.91 -18.07
CA PRO A 106 14.47 3.51 -18.00
C PRO A 106 15.58 2.54 -17.54
N GLU A 107 16.83 2.81 -17.94
CA GLU A 107 18.01 2.01 -17.58
C GLU A 107 18.52 2.44 -16.19
N LYS A 108 17.89 1.94 -15.13
CA LYS A 108 18.30 2.12 -13.73
C LYS A 108 18.18 0.80 -12.97
N ASP A 109 18.89 0.67 -11.88
CA ASP A 109 18.91 -0.56 -11.09
C ASP A 109 17.62 -0.71 -10.24
N GLU A 110 17.06 0.42 -9.76
CA GLU A 110 15.87 0.42 -8.91
C GLU A 110 14.57 0.48 -9.72
N THR A 111 13.53 -0.19 -9.23
CA THR A 111 12.17 -0.01 -9.76
C THR A 111 11.57 1.31 -9.29
N ASP A 112 10.59 1.84 -10.04
CA ASP A 112 9.92 3.09 -9.65
C ASP A 112 9.16 2.97 -8.32
N THR A 113 8.61 1.77 -8.02
CA THR A 113 8.00 1.48 -6.70
C THR A 113 9.05 1.54 -5.59
N GLU A 114 10.27 1.02 -5.81
CA GLU A 114 11.36 1.12 -4.84
C GLU A 114 11.73 2.58 -4.57
N ILE A 115 11.89 3.39 -5.62
CA ILE A 115 12.20 4.82 -5.49
C ILE A 115 11.08 5.53 -4.71
N ALA A 116 9.82 5.21 -4.97
CA ALA A 116 8.69 5.78 -4.24
C ALA A 116 8.72 5.45 -2.74
N ILE A 117 9.03 4.19 -2.38
CA ILE A 117 9.19 3.78 -0.97
C ILE A 117 10.35 4.54 -0.32
N ARG A 118 11.53 4.59 -0.97
CA ARG A 118 12.69 5.35 -0.49
C ARG A 118 12.37 6.83 -0.32
N THR A 119 11.60 7.41 -1.25
CA THR A 119 11.14 8.80 -1.15
C THR A 119 10.26 8.99 0.09
N ALA A 120 9.27 8.14 0.32
CA ALA A 120 8.40 8.22 1.50
C ALA A 120 9.22 8.11 2.81
N ILE A 121 10.15 7.16 2.89
CA ILE A 121 11.04 6.98 4.05
C ILE A 121 11.90 8.23 4.28
N SER A 122 12.51 8.79 3.22
CA SER A 122 13.36 9.98 3.32
C SER A 122 12.61 11.23 3.79
N GLN A 123 11.31 11.28 3.55
CA GLN A 123 10.43 12.35 4.02
C GLN A 123 9.89 12.10 5.44
N GLY A 124 10.31 11.00 6.09
CA GLY A 124 9.97 10.69 7.48
C GLY A 124 8.64 9.94 7.66
N CYS A 125 8.16 9.27 6.61
CA CYS A 125 7.02 8.36 6.75
C CYS A 125 7.43 7.08 7.48
N ASP A 126 6.65 6.68 8.48
CA ASP A 126 6.82 5.48 9.30
C ASP A 126 5.80 4.38 8.95
N THR A 127 4.78 4.75 8.17
CA THR A 127 3.75 3.85 7.67
C THR A 127 3.52 4.13 6.18
N ILE A 128 3.56 3.09 5.36
CA ILE A 128 3.41 3.17 3.89
C ILE A 128 2.36 2.17 3.44
N HIS A 129 1.32 2.63 2.76
CA HIS A 129 0.33 1.82 2.08
C HIS A 129 0.60 1.85 0.57
N ILE A 130 0.71 0.68 -0.06
CA ILE A 130 0.97 0.56 -1.50
C ILE A 130 -0.22 -0.12 -2.16
N LEU A 131 -0.85 0.56 -3.10
CA LEU A 131 -1.93 0.06 -3.95
C LEU A 131 -1.43 -0.13 -5.39
N GLY A 132 -2.07 -1.03 -6.14
CA GLY A 132 -1.70 -1.29 -7.53
C GLY A 132 -0.36 -2.01 -7.71
N ALA A 133 0.12 -2.70 -6.67
CA ALA A 133 1.39 -3.43 -6.67
C ALA A 133 1.25 -4.96 -6.74
N THR A 134 -0.01 -5.47 -6.75
CA THR A 134 -0.36 -6.90 -6.85
C THR A 134 -0.95 -7.21 -8.23
N GLY A 135 -0.32 -6.77 -9.30
CA GLY A 135 -0.83 -6.88 -10.65
C GLY A 135 -0.66 -8.26 -11.30
N THR A 136 -0.91 -8.32 -12.62
CA THR A 136 -0.90 -9.56 -13.41
C THR A 136 0.48 -10.19 -13.58
N ARG A 137 1.56 -9.41 -13.51
CA ARG A 137 2.94 -9.88 -13.61
C ARG A 137 3.44 -10.37 -12.27
N VAL A 138 3.63 -11.69 -12.13
CA VAL A 138 4.10 -12.33 -10.90
C VAL A 138 5.50 -11.86 -10.49
N ASP A 139 6.41 -11.64 -11.44
CA ASP A 139 7.75 -11.12 -11.19
C ASP A 139 7.73 -9.72 -10.54
N HIS A 140 6.88 -8.81 -11.02
CA HIS A 140 6.68 -7.50 -10.40
C HIS A 140 6.06 -7.62 -9.01
N MET A 141 5.04 -8.48 -8.84
CA MET A 141 4.44 -8.72 -7.54
C MET A 141 5.46 -9.25 -6.54
N MET A 142 6.27 -10.23 -6.95
CA MET A 142 7.34 -10.78 -6.09
C MET A 142 8.39 -9.71 -5.76
N GLY A 143 8.81 -8.91 -6.73
CA GLY A 143 9.70 -7.77 -6.50
C GLY A 143 9.14 -6.79 -5.46
N ASN A 144 7.86 -6.42 -5.59
CA ASN A 144 7.20 -5.54 -4.62
C ASN A 144 7.11 -6.16 -3.22
N ILE A 145 6.92 -7.49 -3.12
CA ILE A 145 6.97 -8.20 -1.82
C ILE A 145 8.37 -8.11 -1.19
N HIS A 146 9.44 -8.24 -2.00
CA HIS A 146 10.81 -8.06 -1.50
C HIS A 146 11.06 -6.65 -0.94
N LEU A 147 10.46 -5.61 -1.55
CA LEU A 147 10.59 -4.23 -1.08
C LEU A 147 9.98 -4.00 0.32
N LEU A 148 9.05 -4.84 0.77
CA LEU A 148 8.56 -4.79 2.15
C LEU A 148 9.68 -5.05 3.15
N GLY A 149 10.65 -5.91 2.81
CA GLY A 149 11.84 -6.18 3.62
C GLY A 149 12.72 -4.94 3.76
N MET A 150 12.93 -4.20 2.67
CA MET A 150 13.70 -2.95 2.71
C MET A 150 13.08 -1.93 3.66
N ALA A 151 11.76 -1.75 3.61
CA ALA A 151 11.05 -0.84 4.53
C ALA A 151 11.13 -1.33 5.98
N MET A 152 10.94 -2.63 6.22
CA MET A 152 11.03 -3.25 7.54
C MET A 152 12.41 -3.06 8.18
N GLU A 153 13.51 -3.20 7.43
CA GLU A 153 14.89 -2.96 7.91
C GLU A 153 15.11 -1.52 8.35
N GLN A 154 14.37 -0.57 7.77
CA GLN A 154 14.37 0.85 8.19
C GLN A 154 13.39 1.14 9.34
N GLY A 155 12.73 0.11 9.88
CA GLY A 155 11.74 0.25 10.95
C GLY A 155 10.40 0.82 10.50
N VAL A 156 10.14 0.84 9.19
CA VAL A 156 8.93 1.39 8.56
C VAL A 156 7.90 0.27 8.34
N SER A 157 6.66 0.51 8.73
CA SER A 157 5.53 -0.38 8.45
C SER A 157 5.08 -0.19 7.00
N CYS A 158 5.33 -1.17 6.15
CA CYS A 158 4.93 -1.13 4.74
C CYS A 158 3.91 -2.23 4.44
N LEU A 159 2.79 -1.86 3.80
CA LEU A 159 1.68 -2.73 3.48
C LEU A 159 1.45 -2.73 1.96
N LEU A 160 1.44 -3.90 1.34
CA LEU A 160 0.84 -4.08 0.01
C LEU A 160 -0.64 -4.41 0.20
N LEU A 161 -1.50 -3.68 -0.50
CA LEU A 161 -2.94 -3.77 -0.33
C LEU A 161 -3.64 -3.86 -1.68
N ASP A 162 -4.56 -4.79 -1.78
CA ASP A 162 -5.58 -4.84 -2.82
C ASP A 162 -6.92 -5.24 -2.22
N LYS A 163 -7.97 -5.36 -3.02
CA LYS A 163 -9.32 -5.71 -2.58
C LYS A 163 -9.39 -7.00 -1.74
N TYR A 164 -8.47 -7.93 -1.98
CA TYR A 164 -8.49 -9.26 -1.40
C TYR A 164 -7.37 -9.50 -0.39
N ASN A 165 -6.28 -8.74 -0.45
CA ASN A 165 -5.07 -9.02 0.29
C ASN A 165 -4.51 -7.80 1.03
N ARG A 166 -4.05 -8.02 2.27
CA ARG A 166 -3.16 -7.13 3.02
C ARG A 166 -1.89 -7.90 3.34
N ILE A 167 -0.77 -7.49 2.76
CA ILE A 167 0.50 -8.18 2.84
C ILE A 167 1.50 -7.30 3.57
N ARG A 168 2.21 -7.87 4.55
CA ARG A 168 3.29 -7.20 5.28
C ARG A 168 4.42 -8.17 5.59
N MET A 169 5.62 -7.63 5.81
CA MET A 169 6.77 -8.39 6.27
C MET A 169 7.11 -7.98 7.70
N ILE A 170 7.43 -8.97 8.55
CA ILE A 170 7.74 -8.75 9.96
C ILE A 170 8.99 -9.53 10.37
N ASN A 171 9.82 -8.92 11.22
CA ASN A 171 10.98 -9.54 11.91
C ASN A 171 10.83 -9.55 13.45
N ARG A 172 9.62 -9.28 13.93
CA ARG A 172 9.23 -9.25 15.35
C ARG A 172 7.78 -9.66 15.50
N GLY A 173 7.36 -9.92 16.74
CA GLY A 173 5.99 -10.31 17.05
C GLY A 173 4.94 -9.32 16.53
N LEU A 174 3.75 -9.83 16.22
CA LEU A 174 2.60 -9.07 15.72
C LEU A 174 1.33 -9.51 16.44
N VAL A 175 0.52 -8.54 16.86
CA VAL A 175 -0.83 -8.76 17.38
C VAL A 175 -1.84 -8.33 16.34
N LEU A 176 -2.79 -9.21 16.03
CA LEU A 176 -3.91 -8.97 15.12
C LEU A 176 -5.21 -8.98 15.93
N LYS A 177 -6.00 -7.92 15.83
CA LYS A 177 -7.32 -7.85 16.45
C LYS A 177 -8.39 -8.37 15.48
N LYS A 178 -9.31 -9.16 15.99
CA LYS A 178 -10.40 -9.73 15.21
C LYS A 178 -11.26 -8.66 14.52
N GLU A 179 -11.54 -7.56 15.18
CA GLU A 179 -12.31 -6.43 14.66
C GLU A 179 -11.62 -5.66 13.54
N GLU A 180 -10.26 -5.71 13.48
CA GLU A 180 -9.43 -5.03 12.48
C GLU A 180 -8.92 -5.99 11.38
N GLN A 181 -9.35 -7.27 11.39
CA GLN A 181 -8.88 -8.24 10.41
C GLN A 181 -9.25 -7.81 9.00
N TYR A 182 -8.31 -7.97 8.06
CA TYR A 182 -8.54 -7.57 6.67
C TYR A 182 -9.39 -8.56 5.89
N GLY A 183 -9.22 -9.85 6.16
CA GLY A 183 -9.95 -10.95 5.55
C GLY A 183 -10.10 -12.11 6.51
N ASN A 184 -10.73 -13.19 6.05
CA ASN A 184 -11.02 -14.36 6.89
C ASN A 184 -9.77 -15.18 7.20
N TYR A 185 -8.75 -15.11 6.32
CA TYR A 185 -7.57 -15.96 6.40
C TYR A 185 -6.33 -15.15 6.75
N VAL A 186 -5.43 -15.78 7.52
CA VAL A 186 -4.10 -15.27 7.83
C VAL A 186 -3.09 -16.35 7.45
N SER A 187 -2.25 -16.06 6.46
CA SER A 187 -1.16 -16.94 6.06
C SER A 187 0.18 -16.40 6.55
N LEU A 188 1.02 -17.30 7.04
CA LEU A 188 2.37 -17.02 7.50
C LEU A 188 3.35 -17.81 6.63
N LEU A 189 4.20 -17.08 5.91
CA LEU A 189 5.18 -17.67 5.00
C LEU A 189 6.57 -17.21 5.43
N PRO A 190 7.49 -18.14 5.79
CA PRO A 190 8.88 -17.77 6.06
C PRO A 190 9.52 -17.11 4.84
N PHE A 191 10.13 -15.94 5.04
CA PHE A 191 10.90 -15.25 4.03
C PHE A 191 12.40 -15.56 4.13
N THR A 192 12.87 -15.91 5.32
CA THR A 192 14.16 -16.53 5.59
C THR A 192 14.07 -18.06 5.43
N PRO A 193 15.17 -18.80 5.29
CA PRO A 193 15.14 -20.27 5.19
C PRO A 193 14.32 -20.95 6.27
N GLN A 194 14.28 -20.38 7.46
CA GLN A 194 13.47 -20.82 8.59
C GLN A 194 13.08 -19.65 9.50
N VAL A 195 12.00 -19.82 10.26
CA VAL A 195 11.59 -18.97 11.39
C VAL A 195 11.50 -19.86 12.62
N THR A 196 12.27 -19.53 13.68
CA THR A 196 12.37 -20.35 14.87
C THR A 196 11.57 -19.79 16.04
N GLY A 197 11.15 -20.68 16.95
CA GLY A 197 10.40 -20.30 18.14
C GLY A 197 9.00 -19.75 17.85
N LEU A 198 8.43 -20.08 16.68
CA LEU A 198 7.13 -19.58 16.26
C LEU A 198 6.03 -20.09 17.16
N THR A 199 5.36 -19.16 17.82
CA THR A 199 4.19 -19.43 18.66
C THR A 199 3.01 -18.61 18.16
N LEU A 200 1.89 -19.28 17.95
CA LEU A 200 0.63 -18.70 17.48
C LEU A 200 -0.45 -18.93 18.52
N THR A 201 -1.02 -17.86 19.07
CA THR A 201 -2.15 -17.90 19.99
C THR A 201 -3.35 -17.14 19.43
N GLY A 202 -4.57 -17.55 19.78
CA GLY A 202 -5.81 -16.94 19.27
C GLY A 202 -6.18 -17.33 17.84
N PHE A 203 -5.45 -18.26 17.25
CA PHE A 203 -5.71 -18.83 15.93
C PHE A 203 -6.39 -20.21 16.01
N LYS A 204 -7.07 -20.59 14.94
CA LYS A 204 -7.71 -21.91 14.77
C LYS A 204 -6.69 -23.04 14.77
N TYR A 205 -5.52 -22.81 14.18
CA TYR A 205 -4.40 -23.72 14.14
C TYR A 205 -3.23 -23.12 14.92
N PRO A 206 -3.19 -23.31 16.26
CA PRO A 206 -2.13 -22.76 17.09
C PRO A 206 -0.82 -23.52 16.88
N LEU A 207 0.29 -22.82 17.12
CA LEU A 207 1.62 -23.40 17.17
C LEU A 207 2.29 -23.05 18.50
N ASN A 208 3.24 -23.84 18.94
CA ASN A 208 4.02 -23.59 20.16
C ASN A 208 5.48 -23.94 19.91
N ASP A 209 6.35 -22.94 20.01
CA ASP A 209 7.82 -23.07 19.84
C ASP A 209 8.22 -23.88 18.59
N TYR A 210 7.54 -23.61 17.48
CA TYR A 210 7.69 -24.35 16.22
C TYR A 210 8.78 -23.72 15.33
N THR A 211 9.56 -24.55 14.65
CA THR A 211 10.45 -24.08 13.58
C THR A 211 9.76 -24.26 12.23
N MET A 212 9.43 -23.15 11.58
CA MET A 212 8.76 -23.13 10.28
C MET A 212 9.80 -22.95 9.17
N GLU A 213 9.87 -23.91 8.25
CA GLU A 213 10.78 -23.89 7.10
C GLU A 213 10.11 -23.31 5.85
N CYS A 214 10.88 -22.59 5.01
CA CYS A 214 10.31 -21.81 3.89
C CYS A 214 9.76 -22.67 2.73
N TYR A 215 10.07 -23.95 2.64
CA TYR A 215 9.60 -24.81 1.55
C TYR A 215 8.35 -25.63 1.91
N HIS A 216 7.68 -25.26 3.00
CA HIS A 216 6.47 -25.94 3.47
C HIS A 216 5.26 -24.99 3.43
N SER A 217 4.06 -25.56 3.28
CA SER A 217 2.81 -24.79 3.20
C SER A 217 2.01 -24.77 4.51
N LEU A 218 2.61 -25.16 5.63
CA LEU A 218 1.93 -25.32 6.92
C LEU A 218 1.20 -24.03 7.39
N GLY A 219 1.78 -22.86 7.13
CA GLY A 219 1.27 -21.58 7.61
C GLY A 219 0.15 -20.97 6.79
N VAL A 220 -0.37 -21.67 5.76
CA VAL A 220 -1.37 -21.10 4.83
C VAL A 220 -2.79 -21.24 5.39
N SER A 221 -3.59 -20.18 5.25
CA SER A 221 -5.04 -20.14 5.54
C SER A 221 -5.41 -20.47 6.99
N ASN A 222 -4.68 -19.93 7.96
CA ASN A 222 -5.13 -19.91 9.35
C ASN A 222 -6.26 -18.89 9.55
N GLU A 223 -6.98 -18.96 10.65
CA GLU A 223 -8.12 -18.08 10.97
C GLU A 223 -7.98 -17.53 12.40
N ILE A 224 -8.32 -16.26 12.60
CA ILE A 224 -8.39 -15.67 13.95
C ILE A 224 -9.68 -16.15 14.62
N THR A 225 -9.58 -16.79 15.78
CA THR A 225 -10.75 -17.32 16.52
C THR A 225 -11.02 -16.59 17.84
N ALA A 226 -9.99 -15.93 18.41
CA ALA A 226 -10.13 -15.10 19.61
C ALA A 226 -10.33 -13.62 19.25
N GLU A 227 -10.56 -12.77 20.24
CA GLU A 227 -10.63 -11.30 20.05
C GLU A 227 -9.29 -10.75 19.57
N GLN A 228 -8.18 -11.38 19.99
CA GLN A 228 -6.82 -11.07 19.55
C GLN A 228 -6.08 -12.36 19.20
N ALA A 229 -5.29 -12.30 18.15
CA ALA A 229 -4.37 -13.34 17.76
C ALA A 229 -2.93 -12.80 17.83
N GLU A 230 -2.04 -13.55 18.43
CA GLU A 230 -0.65 -13.16 18.60
C GLU A 230 0.26 -14.09 17.80
N ILE A 231 1.19 -13.49 17.08
CA ILE A 231 2.30 -14.14 16.39
C ILE A 231 3.57 -13.71 17.11
N SER A 232 4.30 -14.65 17.69
CA SER A 232 5.62 -14.41 18.29
C SER A 232 6.63 -15.42 17.79
N PHE A 233 7.89 -15.02 17.66
CA PHE A 233 8.99 -15.88 17.23
C PHE A 233 10.34 -15.32 17.70
N GLN A 234 11.39 -16.16 17.66
CA GLN A 234 12.71 -15.81 18.18
C GLN A 234 13.62 -15.23 17.09
N ASP A 235 13.62 -15.83 15.90
CA ASP A 235 14.50 -15.43 14.80
C ASP A 235 13.85 -15.74 13.45
N GLY A 236 14.22 -14.96 12.42
CA GLY A 236 13.75 -15.06 11.07
C GLY A 236 12.84 -13.90 10.64
N VAL A 237 12.31 -14.01 9.43
CA VAL A 237 11.40 -13.04 8.81
C VAL A 237 10.17 -13.77 8.28
N LEU A 238 9.00 -13.26 8.62
CA LEU A 238 7.70 -13.76 8.15
C LEU A 238 7.06 -12.77 7.17
N LEU A 239 6.56 -13.30 6.06
CA LEU A 239 5.53 -12.65 5.27
C LEU A 239 4.17 -13.02 5.86
N VAL A 240 3.40 -12.01 6.26
CA VAL A 240 2.05 -12.16 6.78
C VAL A 240 1.07 -11.70 5.71
N VAL A 241 0.19 -12.58 5.29
CA VAL A 241 -0.84 -12.32 4.29
C VAL A 241 -2.21 -12.50 4.93
N GLU A 242 -2.93 -11.41 5.11
CA GLU A 242 -4.34 -11.44 5.49
C GLU A 242 -5.16 -11.39 4.21
N SER A 243 -6.04 -12.37 3.98
CA SER A 243 -6.75 -12.50 2.72
C SER A 243 -8.22 -12.93 2.88
N ARG A 244 -8.99 -12.67 1.82
CA ARG A 244 -10.39 -13.10 1.65
C ARG A 244 -10.63 -13.57 0.22
N ASP A 245 -11.69 -14.38 0.04
CA ASP A 245 -12.20 -14.81 -1.27
C ASP A 245 -12.99 -13.68 -1.96
#